data_5693ab1cc0921dd4523c79c2d5f9fd1b
#
_entry.id   5693ab1cc0921dd4523c79c2d5f9fd1b
#
_cell.length_a   1.000
_cell.length_b   1.000
_cell.length_c   1.000
_cell.angle_alpha   90.00
_cell.angle_beta   90.00
_cell.angle_gamma   90.00
#
_symmetry.space_group_name_H-M   'P 1'
#
loop_
_entity.id
_entity.type
_entity.pdbx_description
1 polymer ?
#
loop_
_entity_poly.entity_id
_entity_poly.type
_entity_poly.pdbx_seq_one_letter_code
_entity_poly.pdbx_strand_id
1 'polypeptide(L)'
;DIRDFVPVSLAKDSEMWCTQFDNSVAESAGLLKMDFLGLKTLTLIKDTIKIIKAMSGKSIDIDEIPLDDETTYELFQKGETVGIFQYESPGMQKHLKSLRPTAFSDLIAMNALYRPGPIEYIPSFIKRKHGNEKIEYDLPVMEDFLKETYGITVYQEQVMLLSQELAGFSKGEADTLRKAMGKKKVDLLNKMKPQFLSQGQERGHDTGILEKIWKDWEKFASYAFNKSHSTCYALIAYQTAYLKAHYPAEYMASVLSN
;
A
#
# COMPACT_ATOMS: atom_id res chain seq x y z
N ASP A 1 -5.49 -34.76 -7.76
CA ASP A 1 -4.95 -34.34 -9.05
C ASP A 1 -5.88 -33.28 -9.66
N ILE A 2 -5.33 -32.30 -10.40
CA ILE A 2 -6.13 -31.27 -11.07
C ILE A 2 -7.14 -31.87 -12.05
N ARG A 3 -6.80 -33.00 -12.65
CA ARG A 3 -7.65 -33.73 -13.60
C ARG A 3 -8.92 -34.32 -12.96
N ASP A 4 -8.96 -34.45 -11.65
CA ASP A 4 -10.16 -34.89 -10.91
C ASP A 4 -11.23 -33.79 -10.85
N PHE A 5 -10.87 -32.56 -11.14
CA PHE A 5 -11.73 -31.38 -11.04
C PHE A 5 -12.06 -30.78 -12.42
N VAL A 6 -11.09 -30.74 -13.32
CA VAL A 6 -11.26 -30.10 -14.63
C VAL A 6 -10.51 -30.83 -15.72
N PRO A 7 -11.01 -30.82 -16.99
CA PRO A 7 -10.27 -31.32 -18.13
C PRO A 7 -9.04 -30.43 -18.38
N VAL A 8 -7.96 -31.07 -18.84
CA VAL A 8 -6.69 -30.42 -19.15
C VAL A 8 -6.23 -30.72 -20.55
N SER A 9 -5.47 -29.82 -21.13
CA SER A 9 -4.80 -30.00 -22.42
C SER A 9 -3.42 -29.35 -22.41
N LEU A 10 -2.57 -29.67 -23.35
CA LEU A 10 -1.33 -28.93 -23.60
C LEU A 10 -1.67 -27.59 -24.24
N ALA A 11 -1.01 -26.52 -23.79
CA ALA A 11 -1.10 -25.23 -24.45
C ALA A 11 -0.47 -25.32 -25.85
N LYS A 12 -1.02 -24.56 -26.79
CA LYS A 12 -0.50 -24.52 -28.16
C LYS A 12 0.96 -24.08 -28.15
N ASP A 13 1.81 -24.81 -28.84
CA ASP A 13 3.26 -24.54 -28.97
C ASP A 13 4.02 -24.53 -27.63
N SER A 14 3.55 -25.27 -26.59
CA SER A 14 4.13 -25.36 -25.27
C SER A 14 3.96 -26.75 -24.67
N GLU A 15 4.86 -27.13 -23.78
CA GLU A 15 4.74 -28.35 -22.96
C GLU A 15 3.92 -28.12 -21.68
N MET A 16 3.38 -26.93 -21.50
CA MET A 16 2.60 -26.58 -20.30
C MET A 16 1.19 -27.14 -20.35
N TRP A 17 0.81 -27.79 -19.28
CA TRP A 17 -0.58 -28.22 -19.07
C TRP A 17 -1.45 -27.04 -18.70
N CYS A 18 -2.57 -26.88 -19.41
CA CYS A 18 -3.56 -25.84 -19.14
C CYS A 18 -4.92 -26.48 -18.86
N THR A 19 -5.68 -25.86 -17.96
CA THR A 19 -7.10 -26.21 -17.80
C THR A 19 -7.87 -25.78 -19.03
N GLN A 20 -8.89 -26.55 -19.42
CA GLN A 20 -9.79 -26.18 -20.52
C GLN A 20 -10.90 -25.23 -20.05
N PHE A 21 -11.02 -25.01 -18.74
CA PHE A 21 -11.97 -24.06 -18.18
C PHE A 21 -11.37 -22.65 -18.22
N ASP A 22 -12.25 -21.67 -18.46
CA ASP A 22 -11.88 -20.26 -18.37
C ASP A 22 -11.41 -19.90 -16.96
N ASN A 23 -10.45 -18.98 -16.90
CA ASN A 23 -9.84 -18.53 -15.65
C ASN A 23 -10.88 -17.96 -14.63
N SER A 24 -11.99 -17.41 -15.13
CA SER A 24 -13.07 -16.86 -14.27
C SER A 24 -13.85 -17.91 -13.50
N VAL A 25 -13.85 -19.17 -13.97
CA VAL A 25 -14.59 -20.28 -13.34
C VAL A 25 -13.70 -21.28 -12.61
N ALA A 26 -12.38 -21.09 -12.61
CA ALA A 26 -11.43 -22.02 -12.00
C ALA A 26 -11.72 -22.25 -10.50
N GLU A 27 -11.97 -21.18 -9.74
CA GLU A 27 -12.29 -21.28 -8.30
C GLU A 27 -13.63 -21.97 -8.04
N SER A 28 -14.65 -21.70 -8.85
CA SER A 28 -15.96 -22.36 -8.72
C SER A 28 -15.93 -23.84 -9.10
N ALA A 29 -14.96 -24.25 -9.90
CA ALA A 29 -14.68 -25.66 -10.22
C ALA A 29 -13.90 -26.39 -9.11
N GLY A 30 -13.56 -25.71 -8.00
CA GLY A 30 -12.85 -26.30 -6.88
C GLY A 30 -11.33 -26.19 -6.94
N LEU A 31 -10.78 -25.39 -7.86
CA LEU A 31 -9.34 -25.17 -7.96
C LEU A 31 -8.90 -23.97 -7.11
N LEU A 32 -7.69 -24.05 -6.57
CA LEU A 32 -7.00 -22.89 -6.01
C LEU A 32 -6.30 -22.13 -7.15
N LYS A 33 -6.68 -20.87 -7.33
CA LYS A 33 -6.03 -19.98 -8.28
C LYS A 33 -4.94 -19.16 -7.56
N MET A 34 -3.73 -19.26 -8.05
CA MET A 34 -2.60 -18.44 -7.57
C MET A 34 -2.00 -17.67 -8.75
N ASP A 35 -1.94 -16.36 -8.63
CA ASP A 35 -1.34 -15.49 -9.64
C ASP A 35 0.13 -15.22 -9.27
N PHE A 36 1.05 -15.57 -10.19
CA PHE A 36 2.48 -15.30 -10.04
C PHE A 36 2.88 -14.18 -10.99
N LEU A 37 3.27 -13.04 -10.42
CA LEU A 37 3.78 -11.92 -11.17
C LEU A 37 5.20 -11.58 -10.71
N GLY A 38 6.17 -11.74 -11.62
CA GLY A 38 7.57 -11.41 -11.35
C GLY A 38 7.78 -9.91 -11.22
N LEU A 39 8.69 -9.52 -10.33
CA LEU A 39 9.12 -8.14 -10.13
C LEU A 39 10.60 -8.00 -10.53
N LYS A 40 10.87 -7.42 -11.71
CA LYS A 40 12.22 -7.21 -12.24
C LYS A 40 13.13 -6.42 -11.30
N THR A 41 12.57 -5.53 -10.50
CA THR A 41 13.30 -4.72 -9.53
C THR A 41 14.07 -5.56 -8.53
N LEU A 42 13.56 -6.73 -8.13
CA LEU A 42 14.28 -7.63 -7.21
C LEU A 42 15.55 -8.20 -7.86
N THR A 43 15.50 -8.48 -9.18
CA THR A 43 16.69 -8.88 -9.94
C THR A 43 17.69 -7.73 -10.00
N LEU A 44 17.23 -6.52 -10.25
CA LEU A 44 18.06 -5.31 -10.28
C LEU A 44 18.79 -5.08 -8.95
N ILE A 45 18.10 -5.20 -7.82
CA ILE A 45 18.71 -5.10 -6.48
C ILE A 45 19.79 -6.18 -6.31
N LYS A 46 19.47 -7.44 -6.63
CA LYS A 46 20.40 -8.56 -6.52
C LYS A 46 21.65 -8.36 -7.38
N ASP A 47 21.50 -7.88 -8.61
CA ASP A 47 22.62 -7.68 -9.53
C ASP A 47 23.47 -6.47 -9.11
N THR A 48 22.85 -5.40 -8.62
CA THR A 48 23.58 -4.27 -8.01
C THR A 48 24.47 -4.72 -6.86
N ILE A 49 23.95 -5.54 -5.94
CA ILE A 49 24.72 -6.07 -4.81
C ILE A 49 25.91 -6.93 -5.28
N LYS A 50 25.72 -7.74 -6.34
CA LYS A 50 26.82 -8.51 -6.94
C LYS A 50 27.89 -7.59 -7.53
N ILE A 51 27.52 -6.53 -8.24
CA ILE A 51 28.45 -5.56 -8.81
C ILE A 51 29.24 -4.88 -7.69
N ILE A 52 28.58 -4.40 -6.63
CA ILE A 52 29.22 -3.80 -5.47
C ILE A 52 30.25 -4.74 -4.86
N LYS A 53 29.86 -6.02 -4.64
CA LYS A 53 30.76 -7.03 -4.09
C LYS A 53 31.96 -7.29 -4.98
N ALA A 54 31.76 -7.37 -6.28
CA ALA A 54 32.84 -7.59 -7.24
C ALA A 54 33.83 -6.42 -7.31
N MET A 55 33.33 -5.18 -7.24
CA MET A 55 34.16 -3.98 -7.40
C MET A 55 34.84 -3.51 -6.11
N SER A 56 34.13 -3.61 -4.98
CA SER A 56 34.61 -3.07 -3.68
C SER A 56 34.92 -4.11 -2.63
N GLY A 57 34.59 -5.38 -2.86
CA GLY A 57 34.67 -6.46 -1.86
C GLY A 57 33.63 -6.37 -0.74
N LYS A 58 32.78 -5.32 -0.71
CA LYS A 58 31.74 -5.12 0.31
C LYS A 58 30.56 -6.06 0.07
N SER A 59 30.09 -6.71 1.13
CA SER A 59 28.83 -7.46 1.11
C SER A 59 27.74 -6.63 1.78
N ILE A 60 26.63 -6.42 1.08
CA ILE A 60 25.46 -5.69 1.59
C ILE A 60 24.36 -6.72 1.84
N ASP A 61 23.83 -6.74 3.05
CA ASP A 61 22.55 -7.36 3.34
C ASP A 61 21.46 -6.30 3.15
N ILE A 62 20.66 -6.46 2.12
CA ILE A 62 19.64 -5.48 1.75
C ILE A 62 18.45 -5.46 2.72
N ASP A 63 18.27 -6.52 3.50
CA ASP A 63 17.21 -6.62 4.49
C ASP A 63 17.59 -5.98 5.84
N GLU A 64 18.90 -5.73 6.04
CA GLU A 64 19.45 -5.11 7.25
C GLU A 64 19.86 -3.64 7.08
N ILE A 65 19.49 -3.00 5.96
CA ILE A 65 19.76 -1.56 5.77
C ILE A 65 18.91 -0.71 6.73
N PRO A 66 19.48 0.39 7.29
CA PRO A 66 18.74 1.26 8.19
C PRO A 66 17.60 1.98 7.43
N LEU A 67 16.39 2.00 8.00
CA LEU A 67 15.23 2.68 7.41
C LEU A 67 15.16 4.18 7.75
N ASP A 68 16.18 4.73 8.38
CA ASP A 68 16.33 6.12 8.80
C ASP A 68 17.56 6.80 8.18
N ASP A 69 18.13 6.23 7.10
CA ASP A 69 19.30 6.77 6.42
C ASP A 69 19.02 8.13 5.76
N GLU A 70 19.67 9.18 6.28
CA GLU A 70 19.47 10.56 5.83
C GLU A 70 19.79 10.75 4.34
N THR A 71 20.86 10.12 3.85
CA THR A 71 21.29 10.23 2.45
C THR A 71 20.23 9.69 1.50
N THR A 72 19.59 8.59 1.89
CA THR A 72 18.48 8.00 1.13
C THR A 72 17.25 8.94 1.12
N TYR A 73 16.90 9.53 2.28
CA TYR A 73 15.80 10.50 2.30
C TYR A 73 16.09 11.78 1.53
N GLU A 74 17.32 12.29 1.53
CA GLU A 74 17.71 13.42 0.70
C GLU A 74 17.44 13.18 -0.79
N LEU A 75 17.71 11.98 -1.29
CA LEU A 75 17.42 11.61 -2.67
C LEU A 75 15.92 11.71 -2.98
N PHE A 76 15.06 11.23 -2.09
CA PHE A 76 13.61 11.39 -2.22
C PHE A 76 13.18 12.86 -2.12
N GLN A 77 13.74 13.63 -1.18
CA GLN A 77 13.41 15.04 -0.98
C GLN A 77 13.80 15.91 -2.18
N LYS A 78 14.91 15.60 -2.86
CA LYS A 78 15.35 16.24 -4.10
C LYS A 78 14.54 15.79 -5.31
N GLY A 79 13.75 14.70 -5.18
CA GLY A 79 13.00 14.09 -6.29
C GLY A 79 13.92 13.47 -7.35
N GLU A 80 15.12 13.06 -6.95
CA GLU A 80 16.12 12.42 -7.84
C GLU A 80 15.84 10.92 -7.98
N THR A 81 14.56 10.58 -8.21
CA THR A 81 14.03 9.23 -8.11
C THR A 81 13.89 8.49 -9.46
N VAL A 82 14.59 8.93 -10.49
CA VAL A 82 14.70 8.16 -11.74
C VAL A 82 15.33 6.81 -11.46
N GLY A 83 14.70 5.74 -11.92
CA GLY A 83 15.10 4.36 -11.64
C GLY A 83 14.67 3.83 -10.25
N ILE A 84 14.00 4.63 -9.43
CA ILE A 84 13.48 4.19 -8.14
C ILE A 84 12.10 3.58 -8.32
N PHE A 85 11.96 2.33 -7.90
CA PHE A 85 10.73 1.57 -8.03
C PHE A 85 9.50 2.34 -7.53
N GLN A 86 8.48 2.50 -8.40
CA GLN A 86 7.21 3.18 -8.12
C GLN A 86 7.29 4.71 -7.86
N TYR A 87 8.49 5.31 -7.77
CA TYR A 87 8.63 6.72 -7.38
C TYR A 87 9.27 7.60 -8.48
N GLU A 88 9.48 7.06 -9.68
CA GLU A 88 10.23 7.72 -10.74
C GLU A 88 9.42 8.68 -11.63
N SER A 89 8.07 8.62 -11.59
CA SER A 89 7.26 9.48 -12.47
C SER A 89 7.42 10.96 -12.14
N PRO A 90 7.37 11.88 -13.13
CA PRO A 90 7.51 13.32 -12.90
C PRO A 90 6.50 13.88 -11.89
N GLY A 91 5.27 13.35 -11.89
CA GLY A 91 4.23 13.73 -10.92
C GLY A 91 4.59 13.31 -9.50
N MET A 92 5.08 12.09 -9.31
CA MET A 92 5.55 11.61 -8.01
C MET A 92 6.74 12.42 -7.52
N GLN A 93 7.72 12.70 -8.38
CA GLN A 93 8.89 13.54 -8.07
C GLN A 93 8.49 14.92 -7.56
N LYS A 94 7.47 15.54 -8.19
CA LYS A 94 6.94 16.84 -7.75
C LYS A 94 6.35 16.75 -6.33
N HIS A 95 5.59 15.70 -6.04
CA HIS A 95 5.02 15.51 -4.72
C HIS A 95 6.08 15.21 -3.66
N LEU A 96 7.09 14.41 -3.98
CA LEU A 96 8.21 14.11 -3.08
C LEU A 96 8.99 15.36 -2.68
N LYS A 97 9.27 16.26 -3.64
CA LYS A 97 9.90 17.56 -3.37
C LYS A 97 9.10 18.42 -2.38
N SER A 98 7.79 18.39 -2.47
CA SER A 98 6.89 19.13 -1.58
C SER A 98 6.70 18.41 -0.24
N LEU A 99 6.63 17.10 -0.23
CA LEU A 99 6.47 16.28 0.97
C LEU A 99 7.71 16.29 1.84
N ARG A 100 8.90 16.26 1.22
CA ARG A 100 10.19 16.13 1.92
C ARG A 100 10.15 14.98 2.93
N PRO A 101 10.01 13.73 2.49
CA PRO A 101 9.84 12.59 3.38
C PRO A 101 11.02 12.48 4.34
N THR A 102 10.72 12.18 5.60
CA THR A 102 11.69 12.04 6.70
C THR A 102 11.54 10.73 7.46
N ALA A 103 10.47 9.98 7.15
CA ALA A 103 10.16 8.72 7.79
C ALA A 103 9.64 7.71 6.76
N PHE A 104 9.85 6.44 7.03
CA PHE A 104 9.41 5.36 6.14
C PHE A 104 7.88 5.34 5.94
N SER A 105 7.12 5.76 6.97
CA SER A 105 5.66 5.95 6.88
C SER A 105 5.23 6.96 5.82
N ASP A 106 6.03 8.00 5.57
CA ASP A 106 5.74 8.96 4.50
C ASP A 106 5.77 8.31 3.11
N LEU A 107 6.74 7.41 2.90
CA LEU A 107 6.84 6.67 1.65
C LEU A 107 5.66 5.70 1.49
N ILE A 108 5.32 4.96 2.55
CA ILE A 108 4.16 4.05 2.54
C ILE A 108 2.88 4.82 2.17
N ALA A 109 2.63 5.95 2.83
CA ALA A 109 1.45 6.77 2.57
C ALA A 109 1.45 7.34 1.13
N MET A 110 2.60 7.81 0.64
CA MET A 110 2.70 8.34 -0.71
C MET A 110 2.42 7.28 -1.78
N ASN A 111 2.89 6.04 -1.58
CA ASN A 111 2.59 4.92 -2.47
C ASN A 111 1.07 4.63 -2.52
N ALA A 112 0.39 4.72 -1.38
CA ALA A 112 -1.04 4.51 -1.30
C ALA A 112 -1.86 5.68 -1.89
N LEU A 113 -1.39 6.91 -1.72
CA LEU A 113 -2.12 8.12 -2.13
C LEU A 113 -1.92 8.49 -3.62
N TYR A 114 -0.76 8.17 -4.20
CA TYR A 114 -0.46 8.56 -5.59
C TYR A 114 -1.16 7.66 -6.60
N ARG A 115 -2.48 7.78 -6.68
CA ARG A 115 -3.38 7.04 -7.58
C ARG A 115 -4.60 7.89 -7.90
N PRO A 116 -5.29 7.65 -9.04
CA PRO A 116 -6.57 8.30 -9.32
C PRO A 116 -7.55 8.14 -8.15
N GLY A 117 -8.13 9.25 -7.70
CA GLY A 117 -8.97 9.34 -6.51
C GLY A 117 -8.20 9.88 -5.31
N PRO A 118 -7.40 9.08 -4.60
CA PRO A 118 -6.74 9.53 -3.36
C PRO A 118 -5.65 10.58 -3.57
N ILE A 119 -5.18 10.80 -4.79
CA ILE A 119 -4.20 11.85 -5.12
C ILE A 119 -4.68 13.26 -4.68
N GLU A 120 -6.00 13.47 -4.56
CA GLU A 120 -6.59 14.71 -4.10
C GLU A 120 -6.27 15.03 -2.63
N TYR A 121 -5.93 14.02 -1.83
CA TYR A 121 -5.55 14.18 -0.41
C TYR A 121 -4.07 14.53 -0.21
N ILE A 122 -3.22 14.36 -1.23
CA ILE A 122 -1.78 14.64 -1.13
C ILE A 122 -1.48 16.08 -0.70
N PRO A 123 -2.16 17.13 -1.22
CA PRO A 123 -1.92 18.50 -0.75
C PRO A 123 -2.18 18.70 0.74
N SER A 124 -3.28 18.18 1.28
CA SER A 124 -3.57 18.24 2.72
C SER A 124 -2.61 17.39 3.53
N PHE A 125 -2.24 16.21 3.07
CA PHE A 125 -1.24 15.36 3.70
C PHE A 125 0.09 16.12 3.88
N ILE A 126 0.57 16.78 2.82
CA ILE A 126 1.79 17.59 2.84
C ILE A 126 1.66 18.78 3.79
N LYS A 127 0.56 19.54 3.71
CA LYS A 127 0.33 20.70 4.57
C LYS A 127 0.30 20.32 6.06
N ARG A 128 -0.37 19.22 6.39
CA ARG A 128 -0.48 18.71 7.78
C ARG A 128 0.87 18.21 8.29
N LYS A 129 1.63 17.48 7.48
CA LYS A 129 3.00 17.08 7.81
C LYS A 129 3.87 18.28 8.20
N HIS A 130 3.76 19.38 7.46
CA HIS A 130 4.56 20.59 7.71
C HIS A 130 3.94 21.59 8.68
N GLY A 131 2.82 21.23 9.33
CA GLY A 131 2.14 22.12 10.29
C GLY A 131 1.41 23.30 9.65
N ASN A 132 1.24 23.31 8.33
CA ASN A 132 0.57 24.37 7.59
C ASN A 132 -0.97 24.16 7.47
N GLU A 133 -1.48 23.04 7.98
CA GLU A 133 -2.88 22.72 8.13
C GLU A 133 -3.06 21.97 9.45
N LYS A 134 -4.06 22.38 10.24
CA LYS A 134 -4.37 21.74 11.51
C LYS A 134 -4.84 20.29 11.29
N ILE A 135 -4.31 19.36 12.08
CA ILE A 135 -4.82 17.99 12.12
C ILE A 135 -6.03 18.00 13.06
N GLU A 136 -7.17 17.55 12.56
CA GLU A 136 -8.40 17.43 13.32
C GLU A 136 -8.90 15.98 13.26
N TYR A 137 -9.39 15.49 14.40
CA TYR A 137 -9.99 14.18 14.52
C TYR A 137 -11.45 14.36 14.94
N ASP A 138 -12.38 13.62 14.32
CA ASP A 138 -13.79 13.68 14.68
C ASP A 138 -14.05 13.20 16.11
N LEU A 139 -13.25 12.22 16.56
CA LEU A 139 -13.21 11.74 17.93
C LEU A 139 -11.74 11.65 18.39
N PRO A 140 -11.41 12.04 19.65
CA PRO A 140 -10.01 12.02 20.13
C PRO A 140 -9.30 10.68 19.95
N VAL A 141 -10.01 9.57 20.16
CA VAL A 141 -9.47 8.20 20.03
C VAL A 141 -8.99 7.88 18.60
N MET A 142 -9.46 8.59 17.58
CA MET A 142 -9.02 8.39 16.20
C MET A 142 -7.56 8.78 15.98
N GLU A 143 -6.99 9.61 16.85
CA GLU A 143 -5.58 10.00 16.79
C GLU A 143 -4.66 8.79 16.84
N ASP A 144 -4.94 7.81 17.69
CA ASP A 144 -4.10 6.61 17.85
C ASP A 144 -3.96 5.80 16.55
N PHE A 145 -4.95 5.90 15.68
CA PHE A 145 -5.00 5.15 14.41
C PHE A 145 -4.62 5.98 13.18
N LEU A 146 -4.77 7.31 13.26
CA LEU A 146 -4.59 8.20 12.10
C LEU A 146 -3.39 9.15 12.23
N LYS A 147 -2.68 9.20 13.35
CA LYS A 147 -1.53 10.10 13.54
C LYS A 147 -0.42 9.89 12.51
N GLU A 148 -0.15 8.64 12.13
CA GLU A 148 0.89 8.32 11.13
C GLU A 148 0.55 8.83 9.72
N THR A 149 -0.72 9.12 9.47
CA THR A 149 -1.23 9.66 8.20
C THR A 149 -1.80 11.06 8.35
N TYR A 150 -1.38 11.78 9.40
CA TYR A 150 -1.76 13.16 9.68
C TYR A 150 -3.27 13.38 9.69
N GLY A 151 -4.02 12.44 10.27
CA GLY A 151 -5.48 12.50 10.39
C GLY A 151 -6.25 12.15 9.10
N ILE A 152 -5.57 11.66 8.07
CA ILE A 152 -6.21 11.22 6.82
C ILE A 152 -6.35 9.71 6.84
N THR A 153 -7.56 9.21 6.55
CA THR A 153 -7.77 7.78 6.31
C THR A 153 -7.17 7.38 4.97
N VAL A 154 -6.15 6.54 4.98
CA VAL A 154 -5.40 6.09 3.79
C VAL A 154 -5.53 4.58 3.59
N TYR A 155 -5.57 3.81 4.69
CA TYR A 155 -5.48 2.36 4.65
C TYR A 155 -6.78 1.69 5.07
N GLN A 156 -7.07 0.55 4.45
CA GLN A 156 -8.19 -0.32 4.85
C GLN A 156 -8.08 -0.75 6.31
N GLU A 157 -6.86 -1.01 6.77
CA GLU A 157 -6.55 -1.41 8.14
C GLU A 157 -6.95 -0.35 9.17
N GLN A 158 -6.85 0.95 8.82
CA GLN A 158 -7.31 2.03 9.69
C GLN A 158 -8.83 1.96 9.91
N VAL A 159 -9.61 1.71 8.85
CA VAL A 159 -11.06 1.54 8.97
C VAL A 159 -11.42 0.31 9.80
N MET A 160 -10.69 -0.81 9.60
CA MET A 160 -10.90 -2.02 10.39
C MET A 160 -10.66 -1.78 11.89
N LEU A 161 -9.55 -1.13 12.24
CA LEU A 161 -9.22 -0.84 13.64
C LEU A 161 -10.19 0.17 14.24
N LEU A 162 -10.52 1.24 13.51
CA LEU A 162 -11.50 2.21 13.98
C LEU A 162 -12.91 1.62 14.15
N SER A 163 -13.33 0.70 13.30
CA SER A 163 -14.63 0.03 13.47
C SER A 163 -14.68 -0.85 14.73
N GLN A 164 -13.56 -1.47 15.09
CA GLN A 164 -13.43 -2.23 16.33
C GLN A 164 -13.43 -1.30 17.54
N GLU A 165 -12.71 -0.19 17.48
CA GLU A 165 -12.59 0.77 18.58
C GLU A 165 -13.90 1.52 18.82
N LEU A 166 -14.49 2.11 17.77
CA LEU A 166 -15.67 2.97 17.88
C LEU A 166 -16.97 2.19 18.12
N ALA A 167 -17.13 1.03 17.47
CA ALA A 167 -18.38 0.26 17.52
C ALA A 167 -18.22 -1.13 18.16
N GLY A 168 -17.01 -1.55 18.49
CA GLY A 168 -16.77 -2.87 19.05
C GLY A 168 -16.92 -4.02 18.06
N PHE A 169 -16.74 -3.76 16.79
CA PHE A 169 -16.76 -4.82 15.79
C PHE A 169 -15.73 -5.89 16.13
N SER A 170 -16.10 -7.13 15.98
CA SER A 170 -15.16 -8.24 16.01
C SER A 170 -14.19 -8.15 14.82
N LYS A 171 -13.06 -8.85 14.89
CA LYS A 171 -12.11 -8.94 13.76
C LYS A 171 -12.79 -9.44 12.48
N GLY A 172 -13.75 -10.36 12.59
CA GLY A 172 -14.51 -10.89 11.45
C GLY A 172 -15.45 -9.87 10.83
N GLU A 173 -16.14 -9.06 11.65
CA GLU A 173 -17.00 -7.97 11.17
C GLU A 173 -16.19 -6.86 10.53
N ALA A 174 -15.05 -6.46 11.12
CA ALA A 174 -14.13 -5.49 10.55
C ALA A 174 -13.56 -5.95 9.19
N ASP A 175 -13.22 -7.23 9.05
CA ASP A 175 -12.78 -7.79 7.75
C ASP A 175 -13.94 -7.85 6.74
N THR A 176 -15.15 -8.11 7.20
CA THR A 176 -16.35 -8.06 6.36
C THR A 176 -16.61 -6.64 5.85
N LEU A 177 -16.46 -5.63 6.71
CA LEU A 177 -16.52 -4.21 6.34
C LEU A 177 -15.46 -3.86 5.28
N ARG A 178 -14.20 -4.25 5.52
CA ARG A 178 -13.10 -4.06 4.55
C ARG A 178 -13.42 -4.67 3.19
N LYS A 179 -13.92 -5.92 3.18
CA LYS A 179 -14.31 -6.62 1.94
C LYS A 179 -15.49 -5.94 1.24
N ALA A 180 -16.47 -5.44 2.00
CA ALA A 180 -17.61 -4.71 1.46
C ALA A 180 -17.16 -3.41 0.80
N MET A 181 -16.25 -2.68 1.44
CA MET A 181 -15.66 -1.46 0.91
C MET A 181 -14.83 -1.74 -0.36
N GLY A 182 -13.89 -2.65 -0.30
CA GLY A 182 -12.98 -2.96 -1.42
C GLY A 182 -13.69 -3.51 -2.66
N LYS A 183 -14.81 -4.24 -2.48
CA LYS A 183 -15.63 -4.79 -3.57
C LYS A 183 -16.85 -3.91 -3.92
N LYS A 184 -16.98 -2.73 -3.33
CA LYS A 184 -18.11 -1.80 -3.52
C LYS A 184 -19.49 -2.46 -3.34
N LYS A 185 -19.62 -3.34 -2.33
CA LYS A 185 -20.88 -4.03 -2.02
C LYS A 185 -21.79 -3.13 -1.19
N VAL A 186 -22.50 -2.24 -1.87
CA VAL A 186 -23.39 -1.22 -1.24
C VAL A 186 -24.42 -1.86 -0.33
N ASP A 187 -25.03 -2.98 -0.73
CA ASP A 187 -26.04 -3.67 0.07
C ASP A 187 -25.49 -4.17 1.41
N LEU A 188 -24.23 -4.61 1.43
CA LEU A 188 -23.58 -5.08 2.64
C LEU A 188 -23.19 -3.90 3.55
N LEU A 189 -22.70 -2.81 2.98
CA LEU A 189 -22.43 -1.57 3.72
C LEU A 189 -23.71 -1.04 4.37
N ASN A 190 -24.82 -0.99 3.62
CA ASN A 190 -26.13 -0.56 4.15
C ASN A 190 -26.62 -1.44 5.31
N LYS A 191 -26.31 -2.74 5.32
CA LYS A 191 -26.64 -3.64 6.43
C LYS A 191 -25.76 -3.42 7.66
N MET A 192 -24.49 -3.07 7.46
CA MET A 192 -23.52 -2.88 8.54
C MET A 192 -23.63 -1.49 9.21
N LYS A 193 -24.08 -0.48 8.49
CA LYS A 193 -24.23 0.89 9.01
C LYS A 193 -25.09 1.00 10.27
N PRO A 194 -26.33 0.44 10.33
CA PRO A 194 -27.16 0.50 11.55
C PRO A 194 -26.47 -0.15 12.75
N GLN A 195 -25.78 -1.25 12.55
CA GLN A 195 -25.03 -1.92 13.60
C GLN A 195 -23.89 -1.04 14.13
N PHE A 196 -23.10 -0.44 13.23
CA PHE A 196 -22.02 0.49 13.60
C PHE A 196 -22.54 1.67 14.43
N LEU A 197 -23.64 2.28 14.01
CA LEU A 197 -24.23 3.43 14.71
C LEU A 197 -24.78 3.03 16.09
N SER A 198 -25.55 1.93 16.18
CA SER A 198 -26.12 1.45 17.45
C SER A 198 -25.04 1.09 18.46
N GLN A 199 -24.08 0.26 18.07
CA GLN A 199 -23.00 -0.17 18.95
C GLN A 199 -22.05 0.97 19.34
N GLY A 200 -21.82 1.93 18.43
CA GLY A 200 -21.04 3.13 18.73
C GLY A 200 -21.75 4.05 19.73
N GLN A 201 -23.07 4.20 19.60
CA GLN A 201 -23.88 4.95 20.55
C GLN A 201 -23.90 4.31 21.94
N GLU A 202 -23.99 2.97 22.02
CA GLU A 202 -23.91 2.21 23.27
C GLU A 202 -22.55 2.43 23.99
N ARG A 203 -21.50 2.76 23.22
CA ARG A 203 -20.16 3.09 23.73
C ARG A 203 -19.99 4.58 24.09
N GLY A 204 -21.06 5.36 23.98
CA GLY A 204 -21.11 6.76 24.39
C GLY A 204 -20.68 7.77 23.32
N HIS A 205 -20.57 7.34 22.06
CA HIS A 205 -20.25 8.25 20.96
C HIS A 205 -21.50 8.93 20.43
N ASP A 206 -21.37 10.20 20.02
CA ASP A 206 -22.45 10.96 19.38
C ASP A 206 -22.82 10.36 18.01
N THR A 207 -24.12 10.15 17.79
CA THR A 207 -24.63 9.51 16.58
C THR A 207 -24.32 10.32 15.33
N GLY A 208 -24.40 11.66 15.42
CA GLY A 208 -24.11 12.54 14.27
C GLY A 208 -22.64 12.48 13.86
N ILE A 209 -21.72 12.34 14.84
CA ILE A 209 -20.29 12.12 14.55
C ILE A 209 -20.07 10.76 13.91
N LEU A 210 -20.70 9.70 14.43
CA LEU A 210 -20.59 8.36 13.85
C LEU A 210 -21.14 8.30 12.41
N GLU A 211 -22.26 8.98 12.13
CA GLU A 211 -22.81 9.10 10.77
C GLU A 211 -21.85 9.82 9.81
N LYS A 212 -21.20 10.88 10.28
CA LYS A 212 -20.17 11.60 9.51
C LYS A 212 -19.00 10.67 9.18
N ILE A 213 -18.46 9.97 10.18
CA ILE A 213 -17.35 9.02 10.01
C ILE A 213 -17.72 7.93 8.99
N TRP A 214 -18.92 7.37 9.11
CA TRP A 214 -19.39 6.35 8.17
C TRP A 214 -19.49 6.88 6.74
N LYS A 215 -20.06 8.07 6.57
CA LYS A 215 -20.17 8.72 5.26
C LYS A 215 -18.82 9.00 4.62
N ASP A 216 -17.83 9.37 5.43
CA ASP A 216 -16.44 9.56 4.95
C ASP A 216 -15.80 8.22 4.56
N TRP A 217 -16.09 7.14 5.29
CA TRP A 217 -15.67 5.80 4.91
C TRP A 217 -16.35 5.30 3.62
N GLU A 218 -17.62 5.61 3.39
CA GLU A 218 -18.30 5.28 2.13
C GLU A 218 -17.62 5.94 0.92
N LYS A 219 -17.20 7.19 1.05
CA LYS A 219 -16.40 7.87 0.02
C LYS A 219 -15.02 7.22 -0.14
N PHE A 220 -14.36 6.96 0.98
CA PHE A 220 -13.04 6.32 1.03
C PHE A 220 -13.05 4.90 0.45
N ALA A 221 -14.16 4.17 0.54
CA ALA A 221 -14.30 2.79 0.05
C ALA A 221 -13.88 2.62 -1.41
N SER A 222 -14.03 3.67 -2.22
CA SER A 222 -13.68 3.61 -3.65
C SER A 222 -12.17 3.57 -3.93
N TYR A 223 -11.33 3.94 -2.94
CA TYR A 223 -9.88 4.09 -3.10
C TYR A 223 -9.05 3.60 -1.91
N ALA A 224 -9.69 2.95 -0.93
CA ALA A 224 -9.00 2.32 0.21
C ALA A 224 -7.85 1.42 -0.25
N PHE A 225 -6.69 1.52 0.40
CA PHE A 225 -5.51 0.76 0.05
C PHE A 225 -5.08 -0.21 1.15
N ASN A 226 -4.52 -1.35 0.75
CA ASN A 226 -3.95 -2.29 1.70
C ASN A 226 -2.59 -1.78 2.18
N LYS A 227 -2.43 -1.58 3.49
CA LYS A 227 -1.18 -1.06 4.08
C LYS A 227 -0.01 -2.00 3.86
N SER A 228 -0.23 -3.30 4.01
CA SER A 228 0.83 -4.30 3.84
C SER A 228 1.40 -4.28 2.42
N HIS A 229 0.54 -4.16 1.40
CA HIS A 229 1.00 -4.02 0.02
C HIS A 229 1.83 -2.75 -0.16
N SER A 230 1.33 -1.60 0.33
CA SER A 230 2.05 -0.32 0.24
C SER A 230 3.38 -0.37 0.97
N THR A 231 3.45 -1.04 2.12
CA THR A 231 4.68 -1.21 2.90
C THR A 231 5.73 -2.01 2.13
N CYS A 232 5.35 -3.13 1.52
CA CYS A 232 6.27 -3.94 0.72
C CYS A 232 6.81 -3.16 -0.48
N TYR A 233 5.96 -2.40 -1.16
CA TYR A 233 6.37 -1.59 -2.31
C TYR A 233 7.25 -0.40 -1.90
N ALA A 234 6.94 0.25 -0.79
CA ALA A 234 7.77 1.31 -0.23
C ALA A 234 9.13 0.78 0.23
N LEU A 235 9.20 -0.46 0.76
CA LEU A 235 10.47 -1.08 1.15
C LEU A 235 11.37 -1.31 -0.07
N ILE A 236 10.82 -1.87 -1.14
CA ILE A 236 11.59 -2.07 -2.39
C ILE A 236 12.05 -0.73 -2.97
N ALA A 237 11.18 0.29 -2.93
CA ALA A 237 11.57 1.64 -3.34
C ALA A 237 12.71 2.21 -2.49
N TYR A 238 12.62 2.05 -1.17
CA TYR A 238 13.66 2.48 -0.25
C TYR A 238 14.98 1.74 -0.47
N GLN A 239 14.95 0.42 -0.67
CA GLN A 239 16.11 -0.39 -1.01
C GLN A 239 16.78 0.07 -2.31
N THR A 240 15.99 0.35 -3.35
CA THR A 240 16.54 0.88 -4.61
C THR A 240 17.12 2.28 -4.45
N ALA A 241 16.48 3.14 -3.64
CA ALA A 241 16.97 4.48 -3.34
C ALA A 241 18.27 4.44 -2.52
N TYR A 242 18.36 3.56 -1.52
CA TYR A 242 19.56 3.35 -0.73
C TYR A 242 20.75 2.94 -1.63
N LEU A 243 20.54 1.95 -2.49
CA LEU A 243 21.58 1.53 -3.44
C LEU A 243 21.99 2.65 -4.39
N LYS A 244 21.04 3.43 -4.89
CA LYS A 244 21.34 4.59 -5.74
C LYS A 244 22.05 5.70 -4.98
N ALA A 245 21.71 5.98 -3.74
CA ALA A 245 22.32 7.03 -2.93
C ALA A 245 23.77 6.72 -2.55
N HIS A 246 24.06 5.47 -2.17
CA HIS A 246 25.36 5.04 -1.68
C HIS A 246 26.27 4.41 -2.75
N TYR A 247 25.68 3.84 -3.81
CA TYR A 247 26.38 3.12 -4.88
C TYR A 247 25.82 3.51 -6.26
N PRO A 248 25.85 4.80 -6.62
CA PRO A 248 25.16 5.29 -7.80
C PRO A 248 25.67 4.69 -9.12
N ALA A 249 26.96 4.45 -9.24
CA ALA A 249 27.56 3.88 -10.45
C ALA A 249 27.13 2.42 -10.66
N GLU A 250 27.22 1.61 -9.62
CA GLU A 250 26.86 0.19 -9.64
C GLU A 250 25.36 0.00 -9.83
N TYR A 251 24.57 0.86 -9.18
CA TYR A 251 23.11 0.85 -9.32
C TYR A 251 22.70 1.20 -10.75
N MET A 252 23.22 2.31 -11.31
CA MET A 252 22.88 2.73 -12.66
C MET A 252 23.39 1.76 -13.72
N ALA A 253 24.55 1.13 -13.51
CA ALA A 253 25.01 0.06 -14.38
C ALA A 253 24.03 -1.11 -14.43
N SER A 254 23.48 -1.52 -13.26
CA SER A 254 22.46 -2.56 -13.20
C SER A 254 21.14 -2.12 -13.86
N VAL A 255 20.69 -0.87 -13.65
CA VAL A 255 19.47 -0.32 -14.27
C VAL A 255 19.56 -0.33 -15.79
N LEU A 256 20.71 0.05 -16.34
CA LEU A 256 20.91 0.13 -17.80
C LEU A 256 21.12 -1.24 -18.46
N SER A 257 21.45 -2.27 -17.67
CA SER A 257 21.73 -3.62 -18.17
C SER A 257 20.50 -4.57 -18.12
N ASN A 258 19.43 -4.20 -17.40
CA ASN A 258 18.19 -4.96 -17.21
C ASN A 258 16.99 -4.27 -17.86
#